data_b50f3455501dc8243dcd91c675a433b7
#
_entry.id   b50f3455501dc8243dcd91c675a433b7
#
_cell.length_a   1.000
_cell.length_b   1.000
_cell.length_c   1.000
_cell.angle_alpha   90.00
_cell.angle_beta   90.00
_cell.angle_gamma   90.00
#
_symmetry.space_group_name_H-M   'P 1'
#
loop_
_entity.id
_entity.type
_entity.pdbx_description
1 polymer ?
#
loop_
_entity_poly.entity_id
_entity_poly.type
_entity_poly.pdbx_seq_one_letter_code
_entity_poly.pdbx_strand_id
1 'polypeptide(L)'
;MQANPTILQMKYARIVKLFAEQAGLSYEEALGKFYDSTTYDLISNGIADMHCFSDEYLADELLIELGYKQRKWHISSLSETLTYKINNVLAKLDR
;
A
#
# COMPACT_ATOMS: atom_id res chain seq x y z
N MET A 1 -11.14 -15.95 3.95
CA MET A 1 -10.28 -16.61 4.93
C MET A 1 -9.56 -15.58 5.77
N GLN A 2 -9.49 -15.82 7.05
CA GLN A 2 -8.84 -14.88 7.93
C GLN A 2 -7.43 -15.30 8.21
N ALA A 3 -6.52 -14.34 8.21
CA ALA A 3 -5.15 -14.62 8.55
C ALA A 3 -5.03 -14.77 10.07
N ASN A 4 -4.09 -15.59 10.49
CA ASN A 4 -3.80 -15.75 11.90
C ASN A 4 -3.27 -14.42 12.45
N PRO A 5 -3.82 -13.88 13.53
CA PRO A 5 -3.40 -12.57 14.03
C PRO A 5 -1.91 -12.49 14.36
N THR A 6 -1.33 -13.56 14.90
CA THR A 6 0.09 -13.56 15.22
C THR A 6 0.93 -13.46 13.94
N ILE A 7 0.55 -14.23 12.94
CA ILE A 7 1.25 -14.21 11.67
C ILE A 7 1.12 -12.85 11.02
N LEU A 8 -0.04 -12.25 11.13
CA LEU A 8 -0.28 -10.95 10.56
C LEU A 8 0.56 -9.88 11.25
N GLN A 9 0.70 -9.97 12.57
CA GLN A 9 1.54 -9.02 13.29
C GLN A 9 3.00 -9.15 12.86
N MET A 10 3.47 -10.36 12.64
CA MET A 10 4.83 -10.56 12.17
C MET A 10 5.01 -9.98 10.77
N LYS A 11 3.99 -10.12 9.94
CA LYS A 11 4.03 -9.57 8.60
C LYS A 11 4.07 -8.04 8.65
N TYR A 12 3.28 -7.44 9.52
CA TYR A 12 3.31 -5.99 9.68
C TYR A 12 4.70 -5.52 10.06
N ALA A 13 5.33 -6.22 11.00
CA ALA A 13 6.67 -5.82 11.45
C ALA A 13 7.67 -5.84 10.29
N ARG A 14 7.58 -6.85 9.43
CA ARG A 14 8.48 -6.93 8.29
C ARG A 14 8.21 -5.83 7.28
N ILE A 15 6.95 -5.55 7.02
CA ILE A 15 6.57 -4.50 6.09
C ILE A 15 7.08 -3.14 6.60
N VAL A 16 6.86 -2.87 7.87
CA VAL A 16 7.29 -1.61 8.47
C VAL A 16 8.80 -1.46 8.42
N LYS A 17 9.51 -2.56 8.66
CA LYS A 17 10.96 -2.53 8.62
C LYS A 17 11.45 -2.17 7.23
N LEU A 18 10.89 -2.80 6.21
CA LEU A 18 11.26 -2.50 4.84
C LEU A 18 10.92 -1.06 4.48
N PHE A 19 9.75 -0.63 4.88
CA PHE A 19 9.33 0.73 4.62
C PHE A 19 10.28 1.72 5.29
N ALA A 20 10.62 1.48 6.55
CA ALA A 20 11.50 2.37 7.29
C ALA A 20 12.86 2.48 6.62
N GLU A 21 13.41 1.36 6.21
CA GLU A 21 14.70 1.36 5.57
C GLU A 21 14.71 2.14 4.27
N GLN A 22 13.69 1.95 3.48
CA GLN A 22 13.63 2.61 2.19
C GLN A 22 13.25 4.09 2.29
N ALA A 23 12.47 4.45 3.28
CA ALA A 23 12.04 5.82 3.47
C ALA A 23 13.00 6.63 4.32
N GLY A 24 13.98 5.98 4.93
CA GLY A 24 14.92 6.69 5.77
C GLY A 24 14.31 7.11 7.10
N LEU A 25 13.39 6.34 7.63
CA LEU A 25 12.70 6.66 8.86
C LEU A 25 13.12 5.72 9.97
N SER A 26 12.92 6.15 11.22
CA SER A 26 13.08 5.24 12.32
C SER A 26 11.92 4.24 12.27
N TYR A 27 12.11 3.11 12.92
CA TYR A 27 11.06 2.10 12.95
C TYR A 27 9.78 2.66 13.57
N GLU A 28 9.93 3.44 14.61
CA GLU A 28 8.77 4.00 15.31
C GLU A 28 8.01 4.96 14.45
N GLU A 29 8.73 5.80 13.72
CA GLU A 29 8.06 6.73 12.81
C GLU A 29 7.35 5.98 11.71
N ALA A 30 8.02 4.98 11.17
CA ALA A 30 7.45 4.18 10.10
C ALA A 30 6.21 3.45 10.58
N LEU A 31 6.27 2.94 11.79
CA LEU A 31 5.14 2.19 12.36
C LEU A 31 3.92 3.09 12.49
N GLY A 32 4.12 4.30 12.98
CA GLY A 32 3.00 5.23 13.10
C GLY A 32 2.38 5.54 11.76
N LYS A 33 3.22 5.78 10.76
CA LYS A 33 2.72 6.08 9.43
C LYS A 33 2.00 4.87 8.83
N PHE A 34 2.52 3.69 9.11
CA PHE A 34 1.89 2.47 8.61
C PHE A 34 0.48 2.32 9.17
N TYR A 35 0.30 2.53 10.46
CA TYR A 35 -1.01 2.34 11.07
C TYR A 35 -2.02 3.40 10.61
N ASP A 36 -1.53 4.52 10.12
CA ASP A 36 -2.41 5.55 9.60
C ASP A 36 -2.66 5.42 8.10
N SER A 37 -2.09 4.40 7.49
CA SER A 37 -2.15 4.29 6.03
C SER A 37 -3.37 3.53 5.54
N THR A 38 -3.73 3.77 4.30
CA THR A 38 -4.76 3.01 3.64
C THR A 38 -4.31 1.58 3.42
N THR A 39 -3.00 1.39 3.18
CA THR A 39 -2.45 0.06 3.00
C THR A 39 -2.74 -0.80 4.22
N TYR A 40 -2.53 -0.25 5.42
CA TYR A 40 -2.82 -0.99 6.62
C TYR A 40 -4.30 -1.34 6.72
N ASP A 41 -5.17 -0.40 6.39
CA ASP A 41 -6.60 -0.65 6.43
C ASP A 41 -6.98 -1.80 5.51
N LEU A 42 -6.42 -1.83 4.33
CA LEU A 42 -6.73 -2.87 3.36
C LEU A 42 -6.23 -4.23 3.83
N ILE A 43 -5.03 -4.27 4.37
CA ILE A 43 -4.46 -5.51 4.84
C ILE A 43 -5.23 -6.04 6.03
N SER A 44 -5.49 -5.17 7.00
CA SER A 44 -6.11 -5.59 8.24
C SER A 44 -7.55 -6.04 8.04
N ASN A 45 -8.20 -5.51 7.05
CA ASN A 45 -9.57 -5.90 6.75
C ASN A 45 -9.66 -7.02 5.72
N GLY A 46 -8.51 -7.51 5.24
CA GLY A 46 -8.50 -8.62 4.29
C GLY A 46 -9.06 -8.28 2.93
N ILE A 47 -9.10 -7.00 2.59
CA ILE A 47 -9.69 -6.58 1.34
C ILE A 47 -8.79 -7.02 0.18
N ALA A 48 -9.39 -7.67 -0.80
CA ALA A 48 -8.69 -8.16 -1.97
C ALA A 48 -7.51 -9.05 -1.60
N ASP A 49 -7.58 -9.68 -0.44
CA ASP A 49 -6.54 -10.59 0.03
C ASP A 49 -5.16 -9.93 0.07
N MET A 50 -5.13 -8.66 0.39
CA MET A 50 -3.87 -7.93 0.46
C MET A 50 -2.87 -8.60 1.39
N HIS A 51 -3.35 -9.25 2.43
CA HIS A 51 -2.46 -9.92 3.38
C HIS A 51 -1.71 -11.08 2.76
N CYS A 52 -2.09 -11.51 1.57
CA CYS A 52 -1.40 -12.59 0.88
C CYS A 52 -0.27 -12.11 -0.02
N PHE A 53 -0.13 -10.82 -0.20
CA PHE A 53 0.93 -10.28 -1.03
C PHE A 53 2.24 -10.29 -0.28
N SER A 54 3.35 -10.22 -1.01
CA SER A 54 4.65 -10.26 -0.38
C SER A 54 4.90 -9.02 0.45
N ASP A 55 5.81 -9.15 1.40
CA ASP A 55 6.17 -8.01 2.25
C ASP A 55 6.75 -6.89 1.40
N GLU A 56 7.57 -7.24 0.42
CA GLU A 56 8.19 -6.25 -0.46
C GLU A 56 7.15 -5.49 -1.25
N TYR A 57 6.17 -6.20 -1.75
CA TYR A 57 5.12 -5.57 -2.52
C TYR A 57 4.32 -4.58 -1.66
N LEU A 58 3.99 -5.02 -0.47
CA LEU A 58 3.19 -4.17 0.42
C LEU A 58 3.99 -2.98 0.94
N ALA A 59 5.28 -3.17 1.20
CA ALA A 59 6.13 -2.06 1.59
C ALA A 59 6.24 -1.05 0.44
N ASP A 60 6.31 -1.54 -0.78
CA ASP A 60 6.36 -0.70 -1.96
C ASP A 60 5.08 0.10 -2.09
N GLU A 61 3.95 -0.55 -1.91
CA GLU A 61 2.66 0.15 -1.97
C GLU A 61 2.57 1.24 -0.91
N LEU A 62 3.09 0.95 0.26
CA LEU A 62 3.10 1.92 1.35
C LEU A 62 3.98 3.12 0.98
N LEU A 63 5.15 2.85 0.40
CA LEU A 63 6.03 3.92 -0.02
C LEU A 63 5.37 4.80 -1.06
N ILE A 64 4.67 4.20 -1.99
CA ILE A 64 3.98 4.93 -3.03
C ILE A 64 2.83 5.73 -2.44
N GLU A 65 2.07 5.12 -1.56
CA GLU A 65 0.94 5.80 -0.94
C GLU A 65 1.37 7.04 -0.19
N LEU A 66 2.48 6.96 0.52
CA LEU A 66 2.93 8.05 1.37
C LEU A 66 3.87 9.02 0.68
N GLY A 67 4.10 8.82 -0.61
CA GLY A 67 4.86 9.78 -1.40
C GLY A 67 6.36 9.63 -1.38
N TYR A 68 6.88 8.52 -0.85
CA TYR A 68 8.32 8.30 -0.82
C TYR A 68 8.84 7.64 -2.09
N LYS A 69 7.95 7.16 -2.93
CA LYS A 69 8.34 6.47 -4.13
C LYS A 69 7.27 6.67 -5.17
N GLN A 70 7.66 6.67 -6.42
CA GLN A 70 6.69 6.76 -7.48
C GLN A 70 6.60 5.42 -8.18
N ARG A 71 5.40 5.13 -8.65
CA ARG A 71 5.18 3.91 -9.38
C ARG A 71 5.93 4.02 -10.69
N LYS A 72 6.83 3.07 -10.95
CA LYS A 72 7.69 3.20 -12.04
C LYS A 72 7.13 2.93 -13.35
N TRP A 73 6.26 2.13 -13.43
CA TRP A 73 5.80 1.78 -14.71
C TRP A 73 4.60 2.54 -15.06
N HIS A 74 4.55 3.26 -15.48
CA HIS A 74 3.92 3.83 -15.85
C HIS A 74 3.51 4.59 -15.94
N ILE A 75 4.18 4.72 -15.52
CA ILE A 75 3.88 5.58 -15.16
C ILE A 75 3.05 6.37 -15.83
N SER A 76 3.49 7.08 -16.65
CA SER A 76 2.60 7.90 -17.32
C SER A 76 1.59 7.06 -18.02
N SER A 77 1.98 6.02 -18.70
CA SER A 77 0.96 5.30 -19.41
C SER A 77 0.05 4.57 -18.47
N LEU A 78 0.61 3.93 -17.48
CA LEU A 78 -0.26 3.21 -16.62
C LEU A 78 -0.96 4.10 -15.65
N SER A 79 -0.24 5.04 -15.12
CA SER A 79 -0.86 6.00 -14.25
C SER A 79 -1.94 6.73 -14.97
N GLU A 80 -1.69 7.10 -16.19
CA GLU A 80 -2.70 7.70 -17.00
C GLU A 80 -3.83 6.75 -17.26
N THR A 81 -3.50 5.50 -17.50
CA THR A 81 -4.54 4.52 -17.73
C THR A 81 -5.43 4.38 -16.52
N LEU A 82 -4.85 4.29 -15.36
CA LEU A 82 -5.65 4.19 -14.17
C LEU A 82 -6.43 5.45 -13.92
N THR A 83 -5.77 6.57 -14.04
CA THR A 83 -6.43 7.84 -13.86
C THR A 83 -7.52 8.00 -14.89
N TYR A 84 -7.21 7.61 -16.10
CA TYR A 84 -8.18 7.66 -17.15
C TYR A 84 -9.37 6.79 -16.84
N LYS A 85 -9.14 5.60 -16.36
CA LYS A 85 -10.25 4.72 -16.03
C LYS A 85 -11.10 5.28 -14.92
N ILE A 86 -10.46 5.83 -13.92
CA ILE A 86 -11.20 6.44 -12.83
C ILE A 86 -11.98 7.63 -13.33
N ASN A 87 -11.32 8.49 -14.06
CA ASN A 87 -11.98 9.67 -14.59
C ASN A 87 -13.08 9.29 -15.53
N ASN A 88 -12.87 8.26 -16.30
CA ASN A 88 -13.87 7.82 -17.23
C ASN A 88 -15.10 7.31 -16.50
N VAL A 89 -14.88 6.59 -15.44
CA VAL A 89 -15.99 6.12 -14.63
C VAL A 89 -16.70 7.30 -13.99
N LEU A 90 -15.95 8.23 -13.46
CA LEU A 90 -16.54 9.41 -12.85
C LEU A 90 -17.32 10.22 -13.88
N ALA A 91 -16.76 10.33 -15.06
CA ALA A 91 -17.46 11.06 -16.10
C ALA A 91 -18.77 10.38 -16.46
N LYS A 92 -18.76 9.08 -16.48
CA LYS A 92 -19.99 8.36 -16.76
C LYS A 92 -21.00 8.55 -15.65
N LEU A 93 -20.52 8.63 -14.44
CA LEU A 93 -21.41 8.85 -13.32
C LEU A 93 -21.99 10.25 -13.36
N ASP A 94 -21.24 11.16 -13.90
CA ASP A 94 -21.67 12.53 -13.96
C ASP A 94 -22.74 12.77 -15.00
N ARG A 95 -22.96 11.83 -15.85
CA ARG A 95 -23.97 12.01 -16.91
C ARG A 95 -25.32 11.51 -16.54
#